data_56c8b376cee9a84166215e433284fe3b
#
_entry.id   56c8b376cee9a84166215e433284fe3b
#
_cell.length_a   1.000
_cell.length_b   1.000
_cell.length_c   1.000
_cell.angle_alpha   90.00
_cell.angle_beta   90.00
_cell.angle_gamma   90.00
#
_symmetry.space_group_name_H-M   'P 1'
#
loop_
_entity.id
_entity.type
_entity.pdbx_description
1 polymer ?
#
loop_
_entity_poly.entity_id
_entity_poly.type
_entity_poly.pdbx_seq_one_letter_code
_entity_poly.pdbx_strand_id
1 'polypeptide(L)'
;MSVAYDYAAGLLRRLYDRHIDGGAVLDASAFPDADRFVRAIRAEALAVARDLPRIPRFHEIMREQHDISANDARDWRMFIMQAYGQPFPRNLSRCPTVASIVATSPDVLSASLSFLAPGKHIPPHRGPFRGILRGYLVLSMPRRADGTPAAVLKVDGREYRLDEGRFLLWDDTFEHEVWNDSDDVRIVLLLDIRRRDMPRMLRWLSNAVIGIVRLGIRLRGGSIPV
;
A
#
# COMPACT_ATOMS: atom_id res chain seq x y z
N MET A 1 -14.97 -10.80 2.89
CA MET A 1 -14.56 -10.87 1.46
C MET A 1 -15.52 -11.76 0.66
N SER A 2 -15.68 -11.57 -0.66
CA SER A 2 -16.54 -12.52 -1.42
C SER A 2 -15.80 -13.85 -1.62
N VAL A 3 -16.50 -14.98 -1.45
CA VAL A 3 -15.92 -16.34 -1.60
C VAL A 3 -15.24 -16.52 -2.98
N ALA A 4 -15.81 -15.92 -4.02
CA ALA A 4 -15.25 -15.97 -5.37
C ALA A 4 -13.92 -15.21 -5.50
N TYR A 5 -13.80 -14.06 -4.83
CA TYR A 5 -12.56 -13.29 -4.80
C TYR A 5 -11.44 -14.05 -4.07
N ASP A 6 -11.75 -14.61 -2.90
CA ASP A 6 -10.77 -15.37 -2.11
C ASP A 6 -10.29 -16.64 -2.83
N TYR A 7 -11.20 -17.32 -3.52
CA TYR A 7 -10.89 -18.50 -4.33
C TYR A 7 -9.95 -18.14 -5.50
N ALA A 8 -10.28 -17.09 -6.27
CA ALA A 8 -9.47 -16.63 -7.39
C ALA A 8 -8.07 -16.15 -6.93
N ALA A 9 -8.02 -15.36 -5.85
CA ALA A 9 -6.77 -14.92 -5.23
C ALA A 9 -5.93 -16.10 -4.72
N GLY A 10 -6.57 -17.10 -4.11
CA GLY A 10 -5.91 -18.33 -3.67
C GLY A 10 -5.30 -19.14 -4.81
N LEU A 11 -5.98 -19.28 -5.94
CA LEU A 11 -5.45 -19.96 -7.13
C LEU A 11 -4.25 -19.20 -7.71
N LEU A 12 -4.35 -17.88 -7.85
CA LEU A 12 -3.25 -17.05 -8.33
C LEU A 12 -2.03 -17.19 -7.41
N ARG A 13 -2.18 -17.05 -6.09
CA ARG A 13 -1.08 -17.21 -5.15
C ARG A 13 -0.38 -18.57 -5.32
N ARG A 14 -1.13 -19.69 -5.32
CA ARG A 14 -0.56 -21.04 -5.49
C ARG A 14 0.22 -21.20 -6.80
N LEU A 15 -0.22 -20.55 -7.88
CA LEU A 15 0.49 -20.58 -9.15
C LEU A 15 1.85 -19.87 -9.04
N TYR A 16 1.87 -18.69 -8.41
CA TYR A 16 3.11 -17.93 -8.23
C TYR A 16 4.05 -18.59 -7.20
N ASP A 17 3.53 -19.12 -6.10
CA ASP A 17 4.30 -19.76 -5.03
C ASP A 17 5.12 -20.96 -5.52
N ARG A 18 4.69 -21.61 -6.59
CA ARG A 18 5.43 -22.71 -7.21
C ARG A 18 6.68 -22.28 -8.00
N HIS A 19 6.80 -21.00 -8.32
CA HIS A 19 7.79 -20.49 -9.26
C HIS A 19 8.58 -19.28 -8.75
N ILE A 20 8.19 -18.74 -7.61
CA ILE A 20 8.87 -17.59 -7.00
C ILE A 20 9.31 -18.01 -5.60
N ASP A 21 10.62 -18.19 -5.47
CA ASP A 21 11.28 -18.40 -4.19
C ASP A 21 11.54 -17.05 -3.51
N GLY A 22 11.73 -17.06 -2.19
CA GLY A 22 12.15 -15.91 -1.41
C GLY A 22 11.23 -15.61 -0.22
N GLY A 23 11.76 -14.80 0.69
CA GLY A 23 11.06 -14.38 1.90
C GLY A 23 10.06 -13.24 1.66
N ALA A 24 9.30 -12.95 2.71
CA ALA A 24 8.28 -11.91 2.69
C ALA A 24 8.84 -10.50 2.50
N VAL A 25 10.05 -10.23 2.99
CA VAL A 25 10.72 -8.92 2.91
C VAL A 25 11.92 -9.02 1.97
N LEU A 26 12.01 -8.05 1.06
CA LEU A 26 13.03 -7.98 0.04
C LEU A 26 14.05 -6.86 0.34
N ASP A 27 15.23 -6.97 -0.27
CA ASP A 27 16.20 -5.87 -0.23
C ASP A 27 15.65 -4.65 -0.97
N ALA A 28 15.61 -3.52 -0.28
CA ALA A 28 15.14 -2.25 -0.78
C ALA A 28 16.23 -1.42 -1.48
N SER A 29 17.43 -1.97 -1.69
CA SER A 29 18.56 -1.26 -2.34
C SER A 29 18.24 -0.80 -3.76
N ALA A 30 17.20 -1.38 -4.39
CA ALA A 30 16.67 -0.92 -5.67
C ALA A 30 15.90 0.43 -5.60
N PHE A 31 15.70 0.99 -4.39
CA PHE A 31 15.09 2.31 -4.14
C PHE A 31 16.05 3.23 -3.38
N PRO A 32 17.24 3.52 -3.92
CA PRO A 32 18.29 4.26 -3.20
C PRO A 32 17.92 5.72 -2.89
N ASP A 33 16.95 6.29 -3.59
CA ASP A 33 16.61 7.73 -3.47
C ASP A 33 15.36 7.99 -2.59
N ALA A 34 14.81 6.97 -1.91
CA ALA A 34 13.65 7.18 -1.03
C ALA A 34 13.92 8.23 0.04
N ASP A 35 15.12 8.23 0.62
CA ASP A 35 15.54 9.18 1.66
C ASP A 35 15.60 10.62 1.14
N ARG A 36 15.94 10.82 -0.12
CA ARG A 36 16.06 12.15 -0.75
C ARG A 36 14.73 12.89 -0.78
N PHE A 37 13.64 12.16 -0.96
CA PHE A 37 12.31 12.72 -1.14
C PHE A 37 11.46 12.71 0.14
N VAL A 38 11.89 12.01 1.20
CA VAL A 38 11.09 11.81 2.43
C VAL A 38 10.56 13.14 2.99
N ARG A 39 11.40 14.15 3.14
CA ARG A 39 10.98 15.45 3.71
C ARG A 39 9.91 16.14 2.87
N ALA A 40 10.07 16.14 1.54
CA ALA A 40 9.08 16.74 0.63
C ALA A 40 7.77 15.98 0.65
N ILE A 41 7.82 14.65 0.52
CA ILE A 41 6.64 13.78 0.57
C ILE A 41 5.92 13.90 1.92
N ARG A 42 6.68 13.98 3.03
CA ARG A 42 6.10 14.19 4.37
C ARG A 42 5.35 15.52 4.45
N ALA A 43 5.90 16.59 3.92
CA ALA A 43 5.22 17.90 3.90
C ALA A 43 3.93 17.85 3.09
N GLU A 44 3.93 17.19 1.92
CA GLU A 44 2.76 16.96 1.09
C GLU A 44 1.70 16.14 1.84
N ALA A 45 2.11 15.05 2.49
CA ALA A 45 1.23 14.17 3.27
C ALA A 45 0.57 14.89 4.45
N LEU A 46 1.32 15.73 5.17
CA LEU A 46 0.79 16.53 6.27
C LEU A 46 -0.18 17.62 5.75
N ALA A 47 0.07 18.18 4.57
CA ALA A 47 -0.88 19.10 3.93
C ALA A 47 -2.19 18.38 3.54
N VAL A 48 -2.11 17.16 3.01
CA VAL A 48 -3.27 16.31 2.72
C VAL A 48 -4.02 15.94 4.00
N ALA A 49 -3.31 15.66 5.09
CA ALA A 49 -3.90 15.28 6.39
C ALA A 49 -4.78 16.37 7.03
N ARG A 50 -4.65 17.63 6.62
CA ARG A 50 -5.53 18.72 7.08
C ARG A 50 -7.01 18.48 6.68
N ASP A 51 -7.23 17.73 5.61
CA ASP A 51 -8.56 17.35 5.11
C ASP A 51 -8.92 15.90 5.46
N LEU A 52 -8.28 15.30 6.49
CA LEU A 52 -8.42 13.88 6.83
C LEU A 52 -9.87 13.37 6.85
N PRO A 53 -10.87 14.10 7.44
CA PRO A 53 -12.26 13.64 7.44
C PRO A 53 -12.88 13.48 6.04
N ARG A 54 -12.36 14.16 5.02
CA ARG A 54 -12.83 14.09 3.63
C ARG A 54 -12.15 12.97 2.84
N ILE A 55 -11.04 12.43 3.33
CA ILE A 55 -10.36 11.30 2.68
C ILE A 55 -11.19 10.05 2.92
N PRO A 56 -11.51 9.27 1.86
CA PRO A 56 -12.35 8.09 2.02
C PRO A 56 -11.69 7.03 2.90
N ARG A 57 -12.52 6.27 3.60
CA ARG A 57 -12.08 5.07 4.32
C ARG A 57 -11.75 3.98 3.33
N PHE A 58 -10.83 3.10 3.69
CA PHE A 58 -10.40 2.02 2.81
C PHE A 58 -11.57 1.14 2.32
N HIS A 59 -12.50 0.77 3.19
CA HIS A 59 -13.66 -0.05 2.83
C HIS A 59 -14.70 0.66 1.92
N GLU A 60 -14.66 2.00 1.84
CA GLU A 60 -15.48 2.76 0.90
C GLU A 60 -14.94 2.66 -0.53
N ILE A 61 -13.61 2.40 -0.66
CA ILE A 61 -12.91 2.23 -1.93
C ILE A 61 -12.85 0.75 -2.33
N MET A 62 -12.46 -0.12 -1.39
CA MET A 62 -12.24 -1.56 -1.58
C MET A 62 -13.29 -2.36 -0.84
N ARG A 63 -14.48 -2.46 -1.41
CA ARG A 63 -15.64 -3.14 -0.79
C ARG A 63 -15.38 -4.63 -0.55
N GLU A 64 -14.58 -5.25 -1.42
CA GLU A 64 -14.19 -6.66 -1.31
C GLU A 64 -13.33 -6.95 -0.06
N GLN A 65 -12.70 -5.92 0.51
CA GLN A 65 -11.88 -5.99 1.72
C GLN A 65 -12.48 -5.23 2.91
N HIS A 66 -13.81 -5.12 2.94
CA HIS A 66 -14.55 -4.41 4.00
C HIS A 66 -14.17 -4.90 5.39
N ASP A 67 -14.09 -6.21 5.58
CA ASP A 67 -13.91 -6.85 6.89
C ASP A 67 -12.59 -6.49 7.59
N ILE A 68 -11.52 -6.19 6.84
CA ILE A 68 -10.24 -5.79 7.42
C ILE A 68 -10.17 -4.30 7.76
N SER A 69 -11.10 -3.49 7.26
CA SER A 69 -11.12 -2.04 7.47
C SER A 69 -12.23 -1.59 8.40
N ALA A 70 -13.43 -2.19 8.31
CA ALA A 70 -14.58 -1.86 9.12
C ALA A 70 -14.76 -2.81 10.32
N ASN A 71 -13.69 -3.49 10.74
CA ASN A 71 -13.66 -4.44 11.86
C ASN A 71 -13.84 -3.76 13.24
N ASP A 72 -13.65 -2.45 13.30
CA ASP A 72 -13.85 -1.62 14.49
C ASP A 72 -14.35 -0.22 14.08
N ALA A 73 -14.60 0.65 15.07
CA ALA A 73 -15.07 2.02 14.85
C ALA A 73 -13.97 3.01 14.44
N ARG A 74 -12.72 2.56 14.27
CA ARG A 74 -11.57 3.40 13.96
C ARG A 74 -11.30 3.43 12.47
N ASP A 75 -10.75 4.54 11.98
CA ASP A 75 -10.56 4.77 10.55
C ASP A 75 -9.19 4.29 10.04
N TRP A 76 -9.23 3.61 8.92
CA TRP A 76 -8.13 3.48 7.99
C TRP A 76 -8.52 4.19 6.69
N ARG A 77 -7.83 5.30 6.37
CA ARG A 77 -8.16 6.16 5.23
C ARG A 77 -7.06 6.13 4.18
N MET A 78 -7.44 6.25 2.90
CA MET A 78 -6.53 6.16 1.77
C MET A 78 -6.73 7.33 0.81
N PHE A 79 -5.66 8.11 0.60
CA PHE A 79 -5.61 9.14 -0.43
C PHE A 79 -4.86 8.58 -1.64
N ILE A 80 -5.61 8.16 -2.66
CA ILE A 80 -5.07 7.46 -3.83
C ILE A 80 -4.67 8.47 -4.90
N MET A 81 -3.41 8.46 -5.32
CA MET A 81 -2.86 9.34 -6.36
C MET A 81 -2.72 8.63 -7.71
N GLN A 82 -2.46 7.33 -7.68
CA GLN A 82 -2.45 6.44 -8.83
C GLN A 82 -2.89 5.04 -8.42
N ALA A 83 -3.64 4.34 -9.26
CA ALA A 83 -4.00 2.94 -9.07
C ALA A 83 -3.79 2.14 -10.35
N TYR A 84 -2.95 1.10 -10.29
CA TYR A 84 -2.59 0.21 -11.40
C TYR A 84 -2.21 0.96 -12.69
N GLY A 85 -1.51 2.10 -12.55
CA GLY A 85 -1.11 2.97 -13.66
C GLY A 85 -2.21 3.87 -14.21
N GLN A 86 -3.38 3.96 -13.54
CA GLN A 86 -4.40 4.97 -13.80
C GLN A 86 -4.18 6.13 -12.84
N PRO A 87 -3.78 7.32 -13.32
CA PRO A 87 -3.57 8.49 -12.47
C PRO A 87 -4.88 9.13 -12.04
N PHE A 88 -4.87 9.79 -10.85
CA PHE A 88 -5.91 10.67 -10.35
C PHE A 88 -5.34 12.10 -10.30
N PRO A 89 -5.50 12.91 -11.37
CA PRO A 89 -4.81 14.19 -11.53
C PRO A 89 -5.03 15.18 -10.39
N ARG A 90 -6.27 15.25 -9.84
CA ARG A 90 -6.58 16.13 -8.70
C ARG A 90 -5.77 15.77 -7.45
N ASN A 91 -5.58 14.48 -7.19
CA ASN A 91 -4.81 14.02 -6.04
C ASN A 91 -3.31 14.16 -6.29
N LEU A 92 -2.84 13.84 -7.49
CA LEU A 92 -1.44 14.04 -7.88
C LEU A 92 -1.01 15.50 -7.80
N SER A 93 -1.89 16.46 -8.17
CA SER A 93 -1.56 17.89 -8.06
C SER A 93 -1.34 18.38 -6.63
N ARG A 94 -1.86 17.66 -5.63
CA ARG A 94 -1.61 17.94 -4.20
C ARG A 94 -0.29 17.35 -3.68
N CYS A 95 0.31 16.41 -4.44
CA CYS A 95 1.54 15.70 -4.07
C CYS A 95 2.54 15.69 -5.26
N PRO A 96 3.10 16.87 -5.63
CA PRO A 96 3.95 16.99 -6.82
C PRO A 96 5.23 16.14 -6.76
N THR A 97 5.80 15.91 -5.57
CA THR A 97 6.95 15.02 -5.40
C THR A 97 6.57 13.57 -5.72
N VAL A 98 5.43 13.09 -5.20
CA VAL A 98 4.93 11.75 -5.53
C VAL A 98 4.58 11.66 -7.01
N ALA A 99 3.98 12.72 -7.60
CA ALA A 99 3.68 12.76 -9.03
C ALA A 99 4.95 12.62 -9.89
N SER A 100 6.07 13.25 -9.49
CA SER A 100 7.37 13.10 -10.16
C SER A 100 7.90 11.67 -10.06
N ILE A 101 7.82 11.04 -8.88
CA ILE A 101 8.24 9.64 -8.68
C ILE A 101 7.45 8.71 -9.61
N VAL A 102 6.14 8.85 -9.64
CA VAL A 102 5.25 8.03 -10.49
C VAL A 102 5.55 8.22 -11.97
N ALA A 103 5.81 9.46 -12.41
CA ALA A 103 6.12 9.79 -13.80
C ALA A 103 7.48 9.22 -14.25
N THR A 104 8.47 9.16 -13.36
CA THR A 104 9.84 8.69 -13.67
C THR A 104 10.07 7.22 -13.38
N SER A 105 9.15 6.56 -12.66
CA SER A 105 9.27 5.17 -12.24
C SER A 105 8.15 4.30 -12.83
N PRO A 106 8.29 3.76 -14.04
CA PRO A 106 7.23 3.01 -14.74
C PRO A 106 6.82 1.71 -14.05
N ASP A 107 7.61 1.23 -13.10
CA ASP A 107 7.28 0.06 -12.28
C ASP A 107 6.41 0.41 -11.07
N VAL A 108 6.28 1.67 -10.71
CA VAL A 108 5.31 2.12 -9.70
C VAL A 108 3.91 2.09 -10.32
N LEU A 109 3.13 1.08 -9.97
CA LEU A 109 1.77 0.87 -10.48
C LEU A 109 0.74 1.67 -9.70
N SER A 110 0.88 1.75 -8.38
CA SER A 110 -0.01 2.52 -7.52
C SER A 110 0.79 3.34 -6.52
N ALA A 111 0.24 4.49 -6.14
CA ALA A 111 0.77 5.36 -5.10
C ALA A 111 -0.38 5.93 -4.28
N SER A 112 -0.31 5.78 -2.95
CA SER A 112 -1.34 6.27 -2.04
C SER A 112 -0.76 6.63 -0.67
N LEU A 113 -1.31 7.68 -0.04
CA LEU A 113 -1.05 7.95 1.37
C LEU A 113 -2.05 7.15 2.21
N SER A 114 -1.54 6.42 3.18
CA SER A 114 -2.31 5.62 4.13
C SER A 114 -2.27 6.26 5.51
N PHE A 115 -3.44 6.58 6.04
CA PHE A 115 -3.65 7.19 7.34
C PHE A 115 -4.30 6.16 8.26
N LEU A 116 -3.58 5.75 9.29
CA LEU A 116 -4.06 4.79 10.29
C LEU A 116 -4.37 5.53 11.59
N ALA A 117 -5.64 5.57 11.96
CA ALA A 117 -6.11 6.27 13.14
C ALA A 117 -5.52 5.72 14.45
N PRO A 118 -5.57 6.50 15.54
CA PRO A 118 -5.26 6.02 16.89
C PRO A 118 -5.99 4.73 17.23
N GLY A 119 -5.25 3.76 17.77
CA GLY A 119 -5.78 2.46 18.20
C GLY A 119 -6.36 1.57 17.09
N LYS A 120 -6.21 1.95 15.79
CA LYS A 120 -6.70 1.12 14.68
C LYS A 120 -5.85 -0.13 14.51
N HIS A 121 -6.54 -1.29 14.36
CA HIS A 121 -5.94 -2.55 13.96
C HIS A 121 -6.50 -3.00 12.61
N ILE A 122 -5.62 -3.27 11.65
CA ILE A 122 -5.92 -3.98 10.42
C ILE A 122 -5.56 -5.45 10.68
N PRO A 123 -6.55 -6.38 10.78
CA PRO A 123 -6.31 -7.75 11.19
C PRO A 123 -5.50 -8.54 10.17
N PRO A 124 -4.98 -9.74 10.53
CA PRO A 124 -4.24 -10.60 9.62
C PRO A 124 -4.96 -10.85 8.31
N HIS A 125 -4.28 -10.57 7.21
CA HIS A 125 -4.80 -10.76 5.86
C HIS A 125 -3.66 -10.99 4.86
N ARG A 126 -4.01 -11.29 3.61
CA ARG A 126 -3.05 -11.53 2.52
C ARG A 126 -3.48 -10.78 1.26
N GLY A 127 -2.52 -10.17 0.58
CA GLY A 127 -2.72 -9.61 -0.74
C GLY A 127 -3.15 -10.69 -1.76
N PRO A 128 -3.84 -10.29 -2.84
CA PRO A 128 -4.43 -11.25 -3.77
C PRO A 128 -3.43 -11.88 -4.73
N PHE A 129 -2.26 -11.23 -4.96
CA PHE A 129 -1.52 -11.54 -6.16
C PHE A 129 -0.03 -11.18 -6.04
N ARG A 130 0.85 -12.18 -6.26
CA ARG A 130 2.30 -12.08 -6.05
C ARG A 130 3.08 -11.36 -7.17
N GLY A 131 2.40 -10.87 -8.19
CA GLY A 131 3.01 -10.13 -9.30
C GLY A 131 3.32 -8.67 -9.01
N ILE A 132 3.00 -8.20 -7.80
CA ILE A 132 3.35 -6.88 -7.28
C ILE A 132 4.08 -7.00 -5.93
N LEU A 133 4.87 -5.99 -5.62
CA LEU A 133 5.52 -5.81 -4.32
C LEU A 133 4.96 -4.55 -3.67
N ARG A 134 4.94 -4.54 -2.34
CA ARG A 134 4.50 -3.39 -1.55
C ARG A 134 5.71 -2.59 -1.08
N GLY A 135 5.82 -1.35 -1.53
CA GLY A 135 6.70 -0.35 -0.94
C GLY A 135 5.99 0.38 0.19
N TYR A 136 6.63 0.51 1.33
CA TYR A 136 6.09 1.12 2.55
C TYR A 136 7.10 2.15 3.06
N LEU A 137 6.85 3.44 2.79
CA LEU A 137 7.68 4.54 3.26
C LEU A 137 7.00 5.25 4.43
N VAL A 138 7.66 5.26 5.59
CA VAL A 138 7.14 5.92 6.79
C VAL A 138 7.32 7.42 6.70
N LEU A 139 6.23 8.18 6.79
CA LEU A 139 6.22 9.65 6.69
C LEU A 139 5.95 10.33 8.03
N SER A 140 5.07 9.74 8.86
CA SER A 140 4.83 10.19 10.24
C SER A 140 4.56 8.96 11.10
N MET A 141 5.37 8.81 12.15
CA MET A 141 5.32 7.69 13.07
C MET A 141 5.17 8.19 14.51
N PRO A 142 3.99 7.98 15.11
CA PRO A 142 3.81 8.22 16.54
C PRO A 142 4.79 7.41 17.37
N ARG A 143 5.16 7.95 18.53
CA ARG A 143 6.11 7.29 19.43
C ARG A 143 5.46 6.96 20.76
N ARG A 144 5.89 5.85 21.34
CA ARG A 144 5.59 5.47 22.71
C ARG A 144 6.40 6.33 23.69
N ALA A 145 6.09 6.25 24.98
CA ALA A 145 6.80 6.96 26.04
C ALA A 145 8.30 6.60 26.12
N ASP A 146 8.66 5.38 25.71
CA ASP A 146 10.05 4.91 25.64
C ASP A 146 10.78 5.34 24.35
N GLY A 147 10.14 6.15 23.49
CA GLY A 147 10.70 6.65 22.24
C GLY A 147 10.61 5.67 21.06
N THR A 148 10.11 4.44 21.26
CA THR A 148 9.95 3.47 20.17
C THR A 148 8.76 3.79 19.27
N PRO A 149 8.79 3.39 17.96
CA PRO A 149 7.64 3.51 17.07
C PRO A 149 6.40 2.81 17.63
N ALA A 150 5.28 3.55 17.71
CA ALA A 150 4.05 3.04 18.29
C ALA A 150 3.23 2.18 17.32
N ALA A 151 3.32 2.46 16.03
CA ALA A 151 2.66 1.60 15.04
C ALA A 151 3.60 0.47 14.56
N VAL A 152 3.00 -0.68 14.29
CA VAL A 152 3.71 -1.91 13.92
C VAL A 152 3.13 -2.44 12.62
N LEU A 153 3.99 -2.84 11.71
CA LEU A 153 3.68 -3.74 10.60
C LEU A 153 4.24 -5.12 10.94
N LYS A 154 3.40 -6.14 10.97
CA LYS A 154 3.84 -7.53 11.12
C LYS A 154 3.66 -8.25 9.80
N VAL A 155 4.71 -8.91 9.32
CA VAL A 155 4.73 -9.65 8.06
C VAL A 155 5.36 -11.01 8.31
N ASP A 156 4.67 -12.07 7.92
CA ASP A 156 5.14 -13.46 8.05
C ASP A 156 5.62 -13.77 9.48
N GLY A 157 4.81 -13.37 10.47
CA GLY A 157 5.10 -13.57 11.89
C GLY A 157 6.12 -12.61 12.51
N ARG A 158 6.83 -11.78 11.72
CA ARG A 158 7.86 -10.85 12.20
C ARG A 158 7.35 -9.43 12.29
N GLU A 159 7.56 -8.76 13.45
CA GLU A 159 7.24 -7.36 13.66
C GLU A 159 8.31 -6.41 13.12
N TYR A 160 7.84 -5.35 12.47
CA TYR A 160 8.65 -4.24 11.96
C TYR A 160 8.16 -2.93 12.58
N ARG A 161 8.99 -2.36 13.46
CA ARG A 161 8.81 -1.03 14.05
C ARG A 161 9.73 -0.07 13.31
N LEU A 162 9.19 0.65 12.36
CA LEU A 162 9.95 1.47 11.43
C LEU A 162 9.89 2.94 11.84
N ASP A 163 11.06 3.57 11.92
CA ASP A 163 11.19 5.02 12.13
C ASP A 163 10.76 5.81 10.88
N GLU A 164 10.49 7.10 11.07
CA GLU A 164 10.25 8.02 9.94
C GLU A 164 11.42 7.99 8.97
N GLY A 165 11.11 8.02 7.67
CA GLY A 165 12.07 7.94 6.58
C GLY A 165 12.47 6.51 6.21
N ARG A 166 12.13 5.50 7.00
CA ARG A 166 12.45 4.11 6.65
C ARG A 166 11.53 3.62 5.55
N PHE A 167 12.14 2.93 4.57
CA PHE A 167 11.46 2.25 3.48
C PHE A 167 11.58 0.74 3.67
N LEU A 168 10.47 0.03 3.52
CA LEU A 168 10.40 -1.43 3.49
C LEU A 168 9.80 -1.89 2.17
N LEU A 169 10.46 -2.82 1.49
CA LEU A 169 9.92 -3.51 0.30
C LEU A 169 9.55 -4.93 0.68
N TRP A 170 8.31 -5.35 0.42
CA TRP A 170 7.82 -6.65 0.84
C TRP A 170 6.71 -7.19 -0.06
N ASP A 171 6.44 -8.48 0.07
CA ASP A 171 5.45 -9.22 -0.68
C ASP A 171 4.18 -9.35 0.18
N ASP A 172 3.12 -8.61 -0.17
CA ASP A 172 1.88 -8.56 0.62
C ASP A 172 1.02 -9.83 0.53
N THR A 173 1.42 -10.80 -0.28
CA THR A 173 0.78 -12.12 -0.30
C THR A 173 1.15 -13.00 0.89
N PHE A 174 2.20 -12.65 1.63
CA PHE A 174 2.45 -13.21 2.96
C PHE A 174 1.45 -12.62 3.95
N GLU A 175 1.12 -13.39 4.99
CA GLU A 175 0.21 -12.92 6.03
C GLU A 175 0.79 -11.70 6.73
N HIS A 176 -0.03 -10.67 6.83
CA HIS A 176 0.39 -9.43 7.46
C HIS A 176 -0.77 -8.73 8.17
N GLU A 177 -0.41 -7.96 9.18
CA GLU A 177 -1.32 -7.16 9.98
C GLU A 177 -0.64 -5.84 10.37
N VAL A 178 -1.43 -4.82 10.69
CA VAL A 178 -0.92 -3.49 11.08
C VAL A 178 -1.74 -2.96 12.23
N TRP A 179 -1.09 -2.42 13.26
CA TRP A 179 -1.80 -1.71 14.33
C TRP A 179 -1.07 -0.44 14.73
N ASN A 180 -1.80 0.48 15.34
CA ASN A 180 -1.31 1.76 15.82
C ASN A 180 -1.70 1.95 17.29
N ASP A 181 -0.78 1.63 18.21
CA ASP A 181 -0.98 1.71 19.65
C ASP A 181 -0.64 3.10 20.19
N SER A 182 -1.18 4.16 19.56
CA SER A 182 -0.94 5.54 19.96
C SER A 182 -2.20 6.38 19.89
N ASP A 183 -2.11 7.62 20.36
CA ASP A 183 -3.17 8.63 20.29
C ASP A 183 -3.07 9.51 19.03
N ASP A 184 -2.07 9.27 18.16
CA ASP A 184 -1.82 10.03 16.95
C ASP A 184 -1.98 9.20 15.67
N VAL A 185 -2.20 9.86 14.53
CA VAL A 185 -2.35 9.22 13.23
C VAL A 185 -0.97 8.83 12.66
N ARG A 186 -0.81 7.55 12.29
CA ARG A 186 0.35 7.09 11.53
C ARG A 186 0.12 7.35 10.04
N ILE A 187 1.13 7.92 9.35
CA ILE A 187 1.08 8.23 7.91
C ILE A 187 2.21 7.51 7.18
N VAL A 188 1.88 6.79 6.12
CA VAL A 188 2.85 6.17 5.21
C VAL A 188 2.47 6.40 3.75
N LEU A 189 3.48 6.43 2.88
CA LEU A 189 3.29 6.26 1.45
C LEU A 189 3.33 4.77 1.14
N LEU A 190 2.26 4.25 0.56
CA LEU A 190 2.18 2.90 0.00
C LEU A 190 2.36 2.96 -1.50
N LEU A 191 3.26 2.12 -2.00
CA LEU A 191 3.51 1.93 -3.42
C LEU A 191 3.23 0.48 -3.81
N ASP A 192 2.48 0.25 -4.88
CA ASP A 192 2.47 -1.04 -5.55
C ASP A 192 3.50 -1.00 -6.67
N ILE A 193 4.48 -1.89 -6.58
CA ILE A 193 5.62 -1.94 -7.48
C ILE A 193 5.56 -3.22 -8.28
N ARG A 194 5.71 -3.12 -9.60
CA ARG A 194 5.76 -4.28 -10.49
C ARG A 194 6.90 -5.21 -10.11
N ARG A 195 6.59 -6.46 -9.85
CA ARG A 195 7.61 -7.48 -9.61
C ARG A 195 8.28 -7.90 -10.91
N ARG A 196 9.60 -7.91 -10.91
CA ARG A 196 10.43 -8.26 -12.09
C ARG A 196 11.16 -9.60 -11.93
N ASP A 197 11.46 -10.01 -10.71
CA ASP A 197 12.19 -11.22 -10.32
C ASP A 197 11.30 -12.48 -10.40
N MET A 198 10.80 -12.79 -11.60
CA MET A 198 9.97 -13.95 -11.86
C MET A 198 10.13 -14.46 -13.30
N PRO A 199 9.77 -15.74 -13.58
CA PRO A 199 9.78 -16.31 -14.93
C PRO A 199 8.99 -15.48 -15.95
N ARG A 200 9.41 -15.48 -17.20
CA ARG A 200 8.79 -14.71 -18.30
C ARG A 200 7.28 -14.94 -18.42
N MET A 201 6.84 -16.20 -18.26
CA MET A 201 5.42 -16.56 -18.32
C MET A 201 4.60 -15.86 -17.23
N LEU A 202 5.10 -15.84 -15.99
CA LEU A 202 4.43 -15.17 -14.88
C LEU A 202 4.42 -13.65 -15.03
N ARG A 203 5.47 -13.06 -15.63
CA ARG A 203 5.48 -11.63 -16.00
C ARG A 203 4.38 -11.29 -17.01
N TRP A 204 4.19 -12.15 -18.00
CA TRP A 204 3.11 -12.02 -18.97
C TRP A 204 1.72 -12.06 -18.27
N LEU A 205 1.51 -13.07 -17.43
CA LEU A 205 0.28 -13.21 -16.64
C LEU A 205 0.06 -11.98 -15.75
N SER A 206 1.10 -11.51 -15.05
CA SER A 206 1.04 -10.31 -14.22
C SER A 206 0.61 -9.08 -15.01
N ASN A 207 1.18 -8.88 -16.20
CA ASN A 207 0.81 -7.78 -17.08
C ASN A 207 -0.64 -7.86 -17.52
N ALA A 208 -1.14 -9.07 -17.84
CA ALA A 208 -2.55 -9.28 -18.17
C ALA A 208 -3.48 -8.94 -16.99
N VAL A 209 -3.18 -9.45 -15.79
CA VAL A 209 -3.95 -9.14 -14.56
C VAL A 209 -3.97 -7.63 -14.30
N ILE A 210 -2.80 -6.97 -14.32
CA ILE A 210 -2.68 -5.52 -14.13
C ILE A 210 -3.50 -4.77 -15.20
N GLY A 211 -3.44 -5.21 -16.45
CA GLY A 211 -4.20 -4.62 -17.56
C GLY A 211 -5.72 -4.73 -17.37
N ILE A 212 -6.20 -5.89 -16.92
CA ILE A 212 -7.63 -6.11 -16.62
C ILE A 212 -8.09 -5.21 -15.48
N VAL A 213 -7.33 -5.14 -14.37
CA VAL A 213 -7.65 -4.27 -13.23
C VAL A 213 -7.68 -2.81 -13.65
N ARG A 214 -6.67 -2.36 -14.43
CA ARG A 214 -6.62 -0.99 -14.97
C ARG A 214 -7.84 -0.68 -15.84
N LEU A 215 -8.23 -1.61 -16.71
CA LEU A 215 -9.42 -1.44 -17.55
C LEU A 215 -10.69 -1.33 -16.69
N GLY A 216 -10.83 -2.18 -15.66
CA GLY A 216 -11.94 -2.11 -14.71
C GLY A 216 -12.04 -0.76 -13.99
N ILE A 217 -10.90 -0.18 -13.56
CA ILE A 217 -10.85 1.16 -12.94
C ILE A 217 -11.31 2.24 -13.94
N ARG A 218 -10.84 2.18 -15.19
CA ARG A 218 -11.24 3.12 -16.24
C ARG A 218 -12.74 3.08 -16.55
N LEU A 219 -13.30 1.86 -16.68
CA LEU A 219 -14.71 1.66 -17.00
C LEU A 219 -15.64 2.14 -15.86
N ARG A 220 -15.20 2.10 -14.63
CA ARG A 220 -15.90 2.66 -13.46
C ARG A 220 -15.81 4.20 -13.38
N GLY A 221 -15.31 4.86 -14.44
CA GLY A 221 -15.24 6.31 -14.56
C GLY A 221 -14.14 6.97 -13.73
N GLY A 222 -13.15 6.21 -13.24
CA GLY A 222 -12.07 6.75 -12.41
C GLY A 222 -12.56 7.41 -11.11
N SER A 223 -13.83 7.23 -10.75
CA SER A 223 -14.43 7.78 -9.55
C SER A 223 -14.13 6.88 -8.36
N ILE A 224 -12.88 6.94 -7.89
CA ILE A 224 -12.62 6.67 -6.49
C ILE A 224 -13.11 7.93 -5.77
N PRO A 225 -13.91 7.82 -4.69
CA PRO A 225 -14.31 8.97 -3.89
C PRO A 225 -13.06 9.78 -3.50
N VAL A 226 -13.07 11.08 -3.80
CA VAL A 226 -11.98 12.02 -3.53
C VAL A 226 -12.46 13.01 -2.50
#